data_ab01980a5752195fa1b5d78062ec58f2
#
_entry.id   ab01980a5752195fa1b5d78062ec58f2
#
_cell.length_a   1.000
_cell.length_b   1.000
_cell.length_c   1.000
_cell.angle_alpha   90.00
_cell.angle_beta   90.00
_cell.angle_gamma   90.00
#
_symmetry.space_group_name_H-M   'P 1'
#
loop_
_entity.id
_entity.type
_entity.pdbx_description
1 polymer ?
#
loop_
_entity_poly.entity_id
_entity_poly.type
_entity_poly.pdbx_seq_one_letter_code
_entity_poly.pdbx_strand_id
1 'polypeptide(L)'
;RMLRWYDDVAAPVARNIAKRQGFKGLRWMKMTDPWAGEAPSNVGSFLLWQQPHYIYLAEEMYRANPSDHTLKAYAEHVEQTAEFMADFAKACDRGGQYIPLTGATAMQECMRKDFSYNHPFELSYWRYGLTVAQKWRERMGKSRNADWDNIIKRLAPLPEKNGIYQAGLPSKEEPRFDEHCYSDHPAVLGAFGLIPTQGIDSIKMRHTLDAVMHNWHWETTWGWDYGMIAMTAARLGEPETALQALLIDTQKNTYLPNGHNFQTPDRLRLYLPGNGSLLTAIAMMCCGWDGCQQPLNPGFPKNGKWNMRWEGFNRMQ
;
A
#
# COMPACT_ATOMS: atom_id res chain seq x y z
N ARG A 1 -17.36 -2.10 11.92
CA ARG A 1 -16.99 -1.53 13.24
C ARG A 1 -15.68 -0.77 13.21
N MET A 2 -14.63 -1.27 12.53
CA MET A 2 -13.32 -0.59 12.47
C MET A 2 -13.41 0.81 11.82
N LEU A 3 -14.15 0.97 10.72
CA LEU A 3 -14.33 2.27 10.08
C LEU A 3 -14.99 3.32 10.98
N ARG A 4 -15.85 2.91 11.91
CA ARG A 4 -16.44 3.86 12.88
C ARG A 4 -15.41 4.59 13.74
N TRP A 5 -14.30 3.93 14.08
CA TRP A 5 -13.23 4.60 14.79
C TRP A 5 -12.62 5.74 13.96
N TYR A 6 -12.48 5.53 12.65
CA TYR A 6 -12.04 6.59 11.75
C TYR A 6 -13.04 7.76 11.74
N ASP A 7 -14.33 7.46 11.68
CA ASP A 7 -15.38 8.47 11.59
C ASP A 7 -15.56 9.23 12.92
N ASP A 8 -15.68 8.48 14.02
CA ASP A 8 -16.05 9.03 15.32
C ASP A 8 -14.87 9.65 16.09
N VAL A 9 -13.66 9.12 15.91
CA VAL A 9 -12.48 9.47 16.72
C VAL A 9 -11.37 10.10 15.88
N ALA A 10 -10.96 9.46 14.80
CA ALA A 10 -9.76 9.86 14.07
C ALA A 10 -9.96 11.04 13.14
N ALA A 11 -11.12 11.22 12.51
CA ALA A 11 -11.36 12.29 11.53
C ALA A 11 -11.19 13.71 12.09
N PRO A 12 -11.69 14.06 13.30
CA PRO A 12 -11.42 15.37 13.91
C PRO A 12 -9.93 15.64 14.11
N VAL A 13 -9.17 14.61 14.55
CA VAL A 13 -7.74 14.73 14.78
C VAL A 13 -7.00 14.84 13.45
N ALA A 14 -7.34 14.02 12.45
CA ALA A 14 -6.78 14.05 11.11
C ALA A 14 -6.97 15.42 10.43
N ARG A 15 -8.13 16.05 10.63
CA ARG A 15 -8.42 17.41 10.12
C ARG A 15 -7.53 18.46 10.79
N ASN A 16 -7.34 18.36 12.10
CA ASN A 16 -6.46 19.25 12.85
C ASN A 16 -4.99 19.11 12.42
N ILE A 17 -4.54 17.88 12.16
CA ILE A 17 -3.18 17.61 11.67
C ILE A 17 -3.00 18.21 10.27
N ALA A 18 -3.92 17.96 9.34
CA ALA A 18 -3.87 18.57 8.00
C ALA A 18 -3.75 20.08 8.08
N LYS A 19 -4.64 20.71 8.86
CA LYS A 19 -4.63 22.17 9.08
C LYS A 19 -3.31 22.67 9.66
N ARG A 20 -2.76 21.98 10.68
CA ARG A 20 -1.47 22.34 11.29
C ARG A 20 -0.30 22.25 10.30
N GLN A 21 -0.38 21.32 9.36
CA GLN A 21 0.61 21.14 8.30
C GLN A 21 0.38 22.04 7.08
N GLY A 22 -0.67 22.86 7.08
CA GLY A 22 -1.01 23.79 5.99
C GLY A 22 -1.78 23.15 4.84
N PHE A 23 -2.39 21.97 5.05
CA PHE A 23 -3.15 21.25 4.04
C PHE A 23 -4.66 21.23 4.33
N LYS A 24 -5.44 20.97 3.28
CA LYS A 24 -6.89 20.73 3.34
C LYS A 24 -7.17 19.26 3.67
N GLY A 25 -8.44 18.97 3.96
CA GLY A 25 -8.96 17.61 4.10
C GLY A 25 -8.50 16.89 5.36
N LEU A 26 -8.26 15.58 5.25
CA LEU A 26 -7.92 14.70 6.36
C LEU A 26 -6.51 14.08 6.16
N ARG A 27 -5.61 14.33 7.11
CA ARG A 27 -4.28 13.72 7.18
C ARG A 27 -4.30 12.57 8.19
N TRP A 28 -4.43 11.35 7.70
CA TRP A 28 -4.41 10.14 8.53
C TRP A 28 -3.01 9.85 9.06
N MET A 29 -2.90 9.48 10.34
CA MET A 29 -1.64 9.10 10.97
C MET A 29 -1.34 7.62 10.71
N LYS A 30 -0.06 7.26 10.67
CA LYS A 30 0.37 5.85 10.53
C LYS A 30 0.18 5.07 11.83
N MET A 31 0.54 5.66 12.97
CA MET A 31 0.46 5.04 14.29
C MET A 31 -0.21 5.98 15.27
N THR A 32 -1.19 5.48 16.00
CA THR A 32 -1.97 6.27 16.96
C THR A 32 -2.21 5.50 18.23
N ASP A 33 -2.53 6.23 19.28
CA ASP A 33 -3.24 5.69 20.42
C ASP A 33 -4.75 5.48 20.10
N PRO A 34 -5.55 4.90 21.02
CA PRO A 34 -6.98 4.69 20.79
C PRO A 34 -7.80 5.97 20.56
N TRP A 35 -7.30 7.13 20.98
CA TRP A 35 -7.93 8.44 20.82
C TRP A 35 -7.42 9.21 19.60
N ALA A 36 -6.71 8.53 18.71
CA ALA A 36 -6.09 9.08 17.52
C ALA A 36 -4.95 10.08 17.79
N GLY A 37 -4.41 10.13 18.99
CA GLY A 37 -3.16 10.84 19.28
C GLY A 37 -2.01 10.21 18.50
N GLU A 38 -1.21 11.04 17.82
CA GLU A 38 -0.08 10.54 17.01
C GLU A 38 1.00 9.92 17.92
N ALA A 39 1.38 8.68 17.67
CA ALA A 39 2.39 8.00 18.43
C ALA A 39 3.78 8.65 18.22
N PRO A 40 4.61 8.76 19.27
CA PRO A 40 5.96 9.28 19.15
C PRO A 40 6.79 8.45 18.16
N SER A 41 7.30 9.10 17.13
CA SER A 41 8.13 8.46 16.09
C SER A 41 8.95 9.50 15.37
N ASN A 42 10.22 9.17 15.06
CA ASN A 42 11.11 10.01 14.28
C ASN A 42 10.78 10.02 12.77
N VAL A 43 9.92 9.11 12.31
CA VAL A 43 9.51 9.00 10.91
C VAL A 43 7.98 9.13 10.73
N GLY A 44 7.20 8.81 11.75
CA GLY A 44 5.74 8.65 11.64
C GLY A 44 5.01 9.84 11.05
N SER A 45 5.38 11.07 11.41
CA SER A 45 4.79 12.29 10.87
C SER A 45 5.09 12.54 9.39
N PHE A 46 6.09 11.86 8.83
CA PHE A 46 6.50 11.98 7.42
C PHE A 46 6.00 10.81 6.57
N LEU A 47 5.44 9.77 7.17
CA LEU A 47 4.88 8.63 6.46
C LEU A 47 3.51 8.99 5.89
N LEU A 48 3.34 8.77 4.60
CA LEU A 48 2.10 9.08 3.87
C LEU A 48 1.50 7.87 3.15
N TRP A 49 2.20 6.75 3.12
CA TRP A 49 1.78 5.56 2.39
C TRP A 49 0.40 5.03 2.83
N GLN A 50 0.03 5.24 4.09
CA GLN A 50 -1.26 4.84 4.66
C GLN A 50 -2.41 5.80 4.31
N GLN A 51 -2.10 6.98 3.76
CA GLN A 51 -3.10 8.03 3.52
C GLN A 51 -4.32 7.57 2.73
N PRO A 52 -4.21 6.75 1.65
CA PRO A 52 -5.36 6.26 0.90
C PRO A 52 -6.13 5.11 1.58
N HIS A 53 -5.71 4.59 2.74
CA HIS A 53 -6.34 3.42 3.37
C HIS A 53 -7.84 3.61 3.61
N TYR A 54 -8.27 4.79 4.05
CA TYR A 54 -9.69 5.05 4.25
C TYR A 54 -10.48 4.86 2.95
N ILE A 55 -9.97 5.38 1.84
CA ILE A 55 -10.60 5.23 0.52
C ILE A 55 -10.65 3.76 0.10
N TYR A 56 -9.56 3.03 0.32
CA TYR A 56 -9.49 1.59 0.02
C TYR A 56 -10.53 0.81 0.84
N LEU A 57 -10.58 1.03 2.15
CA LEU A 57 -11.52 0.36 3.05
C LEU A 57 -12.99 0.71 2.73
N ALA A 58 -13.27 1.98 2.41
CA ALA A 58 -14.60 2.40 1.98
C ALA A 58 -15.01 1.72 0.67
N GLU A 59 -14.10 1.60 -0.30
CA GLU A 59 -14.35 0.89 -1.56
C GLU A 59 -14.65 -0.58 -1.31
N GLU A 60 -13.91 -1.27 -0.43
CA GLU A 60 -14.20 -2.65 -0.05
C GLU A 60 -15.58 -2.79 0.63
N MET A 61 -15.96 -1.85 1.48
CA MET A 61 -17.31 -1.83 2.07
C MET A 61 -18.40 -1.65 1.01
N TYR A 62 -18.17 -0.80 0.03
CA TYR A 62 -19.10 -0.61 -1.08
C TYR A 62 -19.17 -1.86 -1.97
N ARG A 63 -18.05 -2.49 -2.29
CA ARG A 63 -17.99 -3.74 -3.07
C ARG A 63 -18.75 -4.87 -2.38
N ALA A 64 -18.63 -4.97 -1.06
CA ALA A 64 -19.36 -5.97 -0.27
C ALA A 64 -20.88 -5.68 -0.19
N ASN A 65 -21.28 -4.42 -0.22
CA ASN A 65 -22.70 -4.01 -0.15
C ASN A 65 -22.93 -2.73 -0.96
N PRO A 66 -23.05 -2.83 -2.30
CA PRO A 66 -23.24 -1.68 -3.18
C PRO A 66 -24.66 -1.10 -2.98
N SER A 67 -24.74 0.00 -2.23
CA SER A 67 -25.99 0.67 -1.92
C SER A 67 -25.77 2.17 -1.69
N ASP A 68 -26.83 2.97 -1.88
CA ASP A 68 -26.84 4.40 -1.54
C ASP A 68 -26.50 4.64 -0.07
N HIS A 69 -26.92 3.74 0.81
CA HIS A 69 -26.60 3.84 2.24
C HIS A 69 -25.10 3.75 2.46
N THR A 70 -24.44 2.75 1.85
CA THR A 70 -22.97 2.59 1.97
C THR A 70 -22.23 3.79 1.37
N LEU A 71 -22.67 4.27 0.19
CA LEU A 71 -22.08 5.47 -0.42
C LEU A 71 -22.18 6.67 0.50
N LYS A 72 -23.36 6.98 1.00
CA LYS A 72 -23.57 8.14 1.88
C LYS A 72 -22.81 8.05 3.20
N ALA A 73 -22.66 6.83 3.73
CA ALA A 73 -21.96 6.61 4.99
C ALA A 73 -20.47 7.00 4.94
N TYR A 74 -19.81 6.85 3.80
CA TYR A 74 -18.35 7.05 3.70
C TYR A 74 -17.94 8.21 2.77
N ALA A 75 -18.86 8.76 1.97
CA ALA A 75 -18.55 9.73 0.92
C ALA A 75 -17.81 10.97 1.42
N GLU A 76 -18.18 11.51 2.59
CA GLU A 76 -17.55 12.70 3.14
C GLU A 76 -16.06 12.49 3.40
N HIS A 77 -15.70 11.42 4.11
CA HIS A 77 -14.31 11.18 4.46
C HIS A 77 -13.49 10.64 3.27
N VAL A 78 -14.10 9.98 2.30
CA VAL A 78 -13.47 9.67 1.01
C VAL A 78 -13.08 10.95 0.29
N GLU A 79 -14.01 11.92 0.19
CA GLU A 79 -13.76 13.22 -0.45
C GLU A 79 -12.69 14.02 0.29
N GLN A 80 -12.79 14.14 1.62
CA GLN A 80 -11.80 14.88 2.44
C GLN A 80 -10.41 14.20 2.44
N THR A 81 -10.34 12.89 2.38
CA THR A 81 -9.06 12.16 2.21
C THR A 81 -8.43 12.52 0.87
N ALA A 82 -9.21 12.51 -0.21
CA ALA A 82 -8.74 12.88 -1.54
C ALA A 82 -8.37 14.38 -1.64
N GLU A 83 -9.05 15.26 -0.94
CA GLU A 83 -8.68 16.69 -0.83
C GLU A 83 -7.27 16.85 -0.26
N PHE A 84 -6.95 16.16 0.84
CA PHE A 84 -5.59 16.18 1.39
C PHE A 84 -4.58 15.65 0.37
N MET A 85 -4.86 14.51 -0.25
CA MET A 85 -3.97 13.89 -1.23
C MET A 85 -3.69 14.82 -2.42
N ALA A 86 -4.72 15.50 -2.91
CA ALA A 86 -4.59 16.45 -4.00
C ALA A 86 -3.81 17.70 -3.59
N ASP A 87 -4.08 18.24 -2.41
CA ASP A 87 -3.42 19.44 -1.90
C ASP A 87 -1.92 19.18 -1.64
N PHE A 88 -1.59 18.02 -1.08
CA PHE A 88 -0.21 17.57 -0.90
C PHE A 88 0.52 17.41 -2.25
N ALA A 89 -0.12 16.77 -3.24
CA ALA A 89 0.47 16.62 -4.58
C ALA A 89 0.69 17.98 -5.26
N LYS A 90 -0.24 18.93 -5.12
CA LYS A 90 -0.07 20.32 -5.60
C LYS A 90 1.12 21.01 -4.95
N ALA A 91 1.34 20.82 -3.65
CA ALA A 91 2.50 21.38 -2.96
C ALA A 91 3.82 20.79 -3.46
N CYS A 92 3.81 19.58 -3.99
CA CYS A 92 4.96 18.93 -4.61
C CYS A 92 5.21 19.37 -6.07
N ASP A 93 4.21 19.96 -6.75
CA ASP A 93 4.31 20.37 -8.16
C ASP A 93 5.35 21.47 -8.36
N ARG A 94 6.28 21.26 -9.27
CA ARG A 94 7.33 22.21 -9.64
C ARG A 94 7.13 22.79 -11.04
N GLY A 95 5.92 22.64 -11.61
CA GLY A 95 5.58 23.14 -12.94
C GLY A 95 6.13 22.31 -14.10
N GLY A 96 6.71 21.14 -13.84
CA GLY A 96 7.19 20.22 -14.87
C GLY A 96 6.09 19.38 -15.51
N GLN A 97 6.49 18.50 -16.42
CA GLN A 97 5.56 17.54 -17.05
C GLN A 97 4.91 16.62 -16.02
N TYR A 98 5.66 16.18 -15.01
CA TYR A 98 5.20 15.29 -13.96
C TYR A 98 5.22 15.97 -12.59
N ILE A 99 4.31 15.55 -11.72
CA ILE A 99 4.25 15.93 -10.31
C ILE A 99 5.02 14.86 -9.52
N PRO A 100 6.16 15.17 -8.91
CA PRO A 100 6.86 14.27 -8.02
C PRO A 100 6.16 14.23 -6.65
N LEU A 101 6.22 13.10 -5.94
CA LEU A 101 5.89 13.06 -4.52
C LEU A 101 7.19 13.21 -3.71
N THR A 102 7.34 14.34 -3.03
CA THR A 102 8.55 14.74 -2.30
C THR A 102 8.22 15.13 -0.85
N GLY A 103 9.24 15.13 0.01
CA GLY A 103 9.07 15.55 1.40
C GLY A 103 8.36 14.54 2.30
N ALA A 104 8.25 13.30 1.84
CA ALA A 104 7.71 12.18 2.60
C ALA A 104 8.76 11.06 2.75
N THR A 105 8.72 10.37 3.89
CA THR A 105 9.45 9.11 4.07
C THR A 105 8.61 7.99 3.46
N ALA A 106 9.24 7.07 2.76
CA ALA A 106 8.56 5.93 2.14
C ALA A 106 8.03 4.92 3.16
N MET A 107 7.17 4.03 2.69
CA MET A 107 6.83 2.79 3.40
C MET A 107 8.10 1.99 3.75
N GLN A 108 9.08 1.95 2.85
CA GLN A 108 10.43 1.50 3.12
C GLN A 108 11.17 2.59 3.90
N GLU A 109 11.13 2.53 5.22
CA GLU A 109 11.46 3.65 6.11
C GLU A 109 12.95 4.09 6.06
N CYS A 110 13.83 3.27 5.49
CA CYS A 110 15.22 3.68 5.17
C CYS A 110 15.27 4.76 4.07
N MET A 111 14.21 4.86 3.23
CA MET A 111 14.08 5.87 2.19
C MET A 111 13.47 7.16 2.77
N ARG A 112 14.35 8.01 3.30
CA ARG A 112 13.97 9.22 4.06
C ARG A 112 13.57 10.39 3.17
N LYS A 113 12.65 11.22 3.67
CA LYS A 113 12.15 12.45 3.03
C LYS A 113 13.24 13.45 2.61
N ASP A 114 14.40 13.41 3.27
CA ASP A 114 15.46 14.38 3.06
C ASP A 114 16.35 14.02 1.85
N PHE A 115 16.39 12.74 1.47
CA PHE A 115 17.31 12.28 0.43
C PHE A 115 16.67 11.40 -0.66
N SER A 116 15.37 11.13 -0.58
CA SER A 116 14.67 10.33 -1.59
C SER A 116 13.25 10.82 -1.86
N TYR A 117 12.72 10.51 -3.05
CA TYR A 117 11.37 10.88 -3.47
C TYR A 117 10.87 9.94 -4.58
N ASN A 118 9.61 10.07 -4.97
CA ASN A 118 8.96 9.25 -6.01
C ASN A 118 8.99 7.75 -5.69
N HIS A 119 8.64 7.39 -4.47
CA HIS A 119 8.57 6.00 -4.07
C HIS A 119 7.42 5.28 -4.78
N PRO A 120 7.65 4.07 -5.35
CA PRO A 120 6.69 3.38 -6.20
C PRO A 120 5.34 3.10 -5.53
N PHE A 121 5.35 2.63 -4.29
CA PHE A 121 4.10 2.33 -3.59
C PHE A 121 3.27 3.58 -3.39
N GLU A 122 3.88 4.67 -2.90
CA GLU A 122 3.21 5.93 -2.65
C GLU A 122 2.63 6.53 -3.93
N LEU A 123 3.39 6.55 -5.03
CA LEU A 123 2.91 7.03 -6.33
C LEU A 123 1.70 6.21 -6.83
N SER A 124 1.79 4.89 -6.73
CA SER A 124 0.73 3.98 -7.18
C SER A 124 -0.52 4.13 -6.31
N TYR A 125 -0.34 4.20 -4.99
CA TYR A 125 -1.46 4.30 -4.07
C TYR A 125 -2.12 5.68 -4.10
N TRP A 126 -1.34 6.75 -4.37
CA TRP A 126 -1.90 8.08 -4.62
C TRP A 126 -2.79 8.09 -5.86
N ARG A 127 -2.30 7.51 -6.96
CA ARG A 127 -3.07 7.38 -8.20
C ARG A 127 -4.34 6.57 -7.99
N TYR A 128 -4.23 5.43 -7.31
CA TYR A 128 -5.38 4.60 -6.94
C TYR A 128 -6.40 5.38 -6.12
N GLY A 129 -5.99 5.99 -5.01
CA GLY A 129 -6.90 6.68 -4.09
C GLY A 129 -7.65 7.83 -4.76
N LEU A 130 -6.98 8.68 -5.53
CA LEU A 130 -7.64 9.75 -6.28
C LEU A 130 -8.59 9.21 -7.36
N THR A 131 -8.20 8.11 -8.04
CA THR A 131 -9.06 7.47 -9.05
C THR A 131 -10.33 6.91 -8.43
N VAL A 132 -10.22 6.24 -7.28
CA VAL A 132 -11.39 5.70 -6.56
C VAL A 132 -12.26 6.83 -6.03
N ALA A 133 -11.68 7.89 -5.46
CA ALA A 133 -12.43 9.04 -5.01
C ALA A 133 -13.23 9.72 -6.14
N GLN A 134 -12.69 9.77 -7.37
CA GLN A 134 -13.43 10.23 -8.55
C GLN A 134 -14.61 9.31 -8.86
N LYS A 135 -14.44 7.99 -8.82
CA LYS A 135 -15.55 7.03 -8.99
C LYS A 135 -16.63 7.23 -7.92
N TRP A 136 -16.24 7.55 -6.69
CA TRP A 136 -17.19 7.84 -5.61
C TRP A 136 -17.98 9.10 -5.90
N ARG A 137 -17.36 10.16 -6.42
CA ARG A 137 -18.07 11.37 -6.87
C ARG A 137 -19.11 11.04 -7.94
N GLU A 138 -18.73 10.26 -8.95
CA GLU A 138 -19.63 9.83 -10.03
C GLU A 138 -20.81 9.01 -9.48
N ARG A 139 -20.56 8.03 -8.59
CA ARG A 139 -21.62 7.25 -7.92
C ARG A 139 -22.57 8.13 -7.10
N MET A 140 -22.07 9.23 -6.53
CA MET A 140 -22.87 10.23 -5.79
C MET A 140 -23.56 11.23 -6.72
N GLY A 141 -23.52 11.07 -8.03
CA GLY A 141 -24.10 12.02 -9.00
C GLY A 141 -23.34 13.34 -9.14
N LYS A 142 -22.11 13.43 -8.62
CA LYS A 142 -21.25 14.61 -8.74
C LYS A 142 -20.37 14.50 -10.00
N SER A 143 -20.05 15.63 -10.63
CA SER A 143 -19.03 15.65 -11.68
C SER A 143 -17.66 15.31 -11.11
N ARG A 144 -16.79 14.77 -11.96
CA ARG A 144 -15.37 14.58 -11.61
C ARG A 144 -14.71 15.92 -11.26
N ASN A 145 -13.76 15.87 -10.35
CA ASN A 145 -12.96 17.03 -9.99
C ASN A 145 -11.80 17.17 -10.99
N ALA A 146 -11.80 18.25 -11.78
CA ALA A 146 -10.79 18.47 -12.82
C ALA A 146 -9.35 18.57 -12.29
N ASP A 147 -9.18 19.12 -11.08
CA ASP A 147 -7.86 19.19 -10.44
C ASP A 147 -7.31 17.81 -10.10
N TRP A 148 -8.18 16.92 -9.58
CA TRP A 148 -7.78 15.55 -9.26
C TRP A 148 -7.43 14.77 -10.53
N ASP A 149 -8.20 14.95 -11.62
CA ASP A 149 -7.87 14.32 -12.90
C ASP A 149 -6.54 14.81 -13.46
N ASN A 150 -6.26 16.10 -13.35
CA ASN A 150 -4.95 16.65 -13.73
C ASN A 150 -3.81 16.06 -12.90
N ILE A 151 -4.00 15.91 -11.58
CA ILE A 151 -3.00 15.28 -10.70
C ILE A 151 -2.79 13.82 -11.09
N ILE A 152 -3.86 13.02 -11.22
CA ILE A 152 -3.79 11.60 -11.61
C ILE A 152 -2.98 11.43 -12.89
N LYS A 153 -3.23 12.29 -13.89
CA LYS A 153 -2.52 12.26 -15.18
C LYS A 153 -1.05 12.63 -15.05
N ARG A 154 -0.72 13.59 -14.19
CA ARG A 154 0.62 14.16 -14.06
C ARG A 154 1.49 13.54 -12.96
N LEU A 155 0.94 12.68 -12.08
CA LEU A 155 1.80 11.96 -11.11
C LEU A 155 2.96 11.29 -11.85
N ALA A 156 4.16 11.40 -11.27
CA ALA A 156 5.35 10.83 -11.87
C ALA A 156 5.19 9.32 -12.16
N PRO A 157 5.79 8.82 -13.23
CA PRO A 157 5.91 7.38 -13.43
C PRO A 157 6.78 6.76 -12.34
N LEU A 158 6.65 5.46 -12.12
CA LEU A 158 7.54 4.75 -11.20
C LEU A 158 8.98 4.82 -11.70
N PRO A 159 9.94 5.16 -10.82
CA PRO A 159 11.35 5.17 -11.18
C PRO A 159 11.82 3.78 -11.57
N GLU A 160 12.61 3.71 -12.64
CA GLU A 160 13.18 2.46 -13.13
C GLU A 160 14.60 2.65 -13.60
N LYS A 161 15.38 1.58 -13.57
CA LYS A 161 16.71 1.51 -14.17
C LYS A 161 16.99 0.07 -14.62
N ASN A 162 17.47 -0.07 -15.85
CA ASN A 162 17.81 -1.37 -16.45
C ASN A 162 16.66 -2.41 -16.41
N GLY A 163 15.41 -1.95 -16.54
CA GLY A 163 14.24 -2.83 -16.54
C GLY A 163 13.78 -3.31 -15.16
N ILE A 164 14.28 -2.68 -14.07
CA ILE A 164 13.92 -2.96 -12.67
C ILE A 164 13.37 -1.66 -12.06
N TYR A 165 12.26 -1.74 -11.35
CA TYR A 165 11.75 -0.62 -10.58
C TYR A 165 12.63 -0.36 -9.36
N GLN A 166 12.93 0.90 -9.12
CA GLN A 166 13.76 1.37 -8.02
C GLN A 166 12.92 1.68 -6.78
N ALA A 167 13.52 1.65 -5.59
CA ALA A 167 12.86 2.03 -4.35
C ALA A 167 12.46 3.51 -4.29
N GLY A 168 13.13 4.36 -5.07
CA GLY A 168 12.89 5.79 -5.20
C GLY A 168 13.93 6.47 -6.07
N LEU A 169 13.90 7.80 -6.11
CA LEU A 169 14.92 8.63 -6.75
C LEU A 169 15.71 9.40 -5.68
N PRO A 170 17.02 9.66 -5.90
CA PRO A 170 17.83 10.44 -4.99
C PRO A 170 17.43 11.92 -5.01
N SER A 171 17.42 12.56 -3.84
CA SER A 171 17.45 14.02 -3.78
C SER A 171 18.83 14.53 -4.20
N LYS A 172 18.92 15.81 -4.56
CA LYS A 172 20.20 16.42 -5.01
C LYS A 172 21.30 16.39 -3.97
N GLU A 173 20.97 16.14 -2.71
CA GLU A 173 21.85 16.28 -1.56
C GLU A 173 22.39 14.95 -1.01
N GLU A 174 21.99 13.81 -1.61
CA GLU A 174 22.39 12.49 -1.10
C GLU A 174 23.32 11.72 -2.05
N PRO A 175 24.65 11.83 -1.87
CA PRO A 175 25.62 11.13 -2.72
C PRO A 175 25.74 9.62 -2.43
N ARG A 176 25.12 9.11 -1.34
CA ARG A 176 25.17 7.69 -0.92
C ARG A 176 23.84 6.98 -1.17
N PHE A 177 22.99 7.53 -2.01
CA PHE A 177 21.70 6.94 -2.30
C PHE A 177 21.89 5.58 -3.00
N ASP A 178 21.41 4.54 -2.34
CA ASP A 178 21.22 3.22 -2.95
C ASP A 178 19.82 3.14 -3.53
N GLU A 179 19.73 3.21 -4.83
CA GLU A 179 18.47 3.22 -5.58
C GLU A 179 17.64 1.95 -5.41
N HIS A 180 18.26 0.85 -5.02
CA HIS A 180 17.57 -0.41 -4.75
C HIS A 180 17.25 -0.59 -3.28
N CYS A 181 18.15 -0.18 -2.40
CA CYS A 181 18.04 -0.29 -0.94
C CYS A 181 17.45 -1.63 -0.51
N TYR A 182 18.18 -2.74 -0.77
CA TYR A 182 17.70 -4.12 -0.50
C TYR A 182 17.56 -4.44 1.00
N SER A 183 17.01 -3.51 1.75
CA SER A 183 16.80 -3.60 3.20
C SER A 183 15.46 -3.01 3.61
N ASP A 184 14.96 -3.37 4.80
CA ASP A 184 13.67 -2.94 5.32
C ASP A 184 12.52 -3.56 4.50
N HIS A 185 11.44 -2.85 4.25
CA HIS A 185 10.30 -3.34 3.47
C HIS A 185 10.58 -3.33 1.96
N PRO A 186 10.36 -4.42 1.20
CA PRO A 186 10.40 -4.41 -0.25
C PRO A 186 9.18 -3.70 -0.85
N ALA A 187 8.99 -2.44 -0.46
CA ALA A 187 7.80 -1.64 -0.70
C ALA A 187 7.46 -1.46 -2.19
N VAL A 188 8.46 -1.51 -3.05
CA VAL A 188 8.29 -1.44 -4.51
C VAL A 188 7.33 -2.52 -5.04
N LEU A 189 7.35 -3.71 -4.44
CA LEU A 189 6.46 -4.81 -4.81
C LEU A 189 5.00 -4.54 -4.43
N GLY A 190 4.78 -3.79 -3.34
CA GLY A 190 3.44 -3.41 -2.89
C GLY A 190 2.65 -2.61 -3.93
N ALA A 191 3.32 -1.86 -4.78
CA ALA A 191 2.71 -1.13 -5.88
C ALA A 191 1.94 -2.05 -6.86
N PHE A 192 2.31 -3.32 -6.94
CA PHE A 192 1.67 -4.33 -7.78
C PHE A 192 0.85 -5.34 -6.98
N GLY A 193 1.34 -5.76 -5.82
CA GLY A 193 0.74 -6.85 -5.04
C GLY A 193 -0.44 -6.42 -4.16
N LEU A 194 -0.35 -5.25 -3.53
CA LEU A 194 -1.30 -4.82 -2.50
C LEU A 194 -2.51 -4.06 -3.04
N ILE A 195 -2.38 -3.42 -4.19
CA ILE A 195 -3.40 -2.55 -4.77
C ILE A 195 -3.64 -2.91 -6.24
N PRO A 196 -4.81 -2.57 -6.80
CA PRO A 196 -5.05 -2.75 -8.22
C PRO A 196 -4.05 -1.96 -9.05
N THR A 197 -3.37 -2.66 -9.94
CA THR A 197 -2.31 -2.07 -10.75
C THR A 197 -2.86 -1.18 -11.86
N GLN A 198 -2.28 0.01 -12.01
CA GLN A 198 -2.55 0.91 -13.12
C GLN A 198 -1.23 1.41 -13.71
N GLY A 199 -0.97 1.05 -14.97
CA GLY A 199 0.20 1.54 -15.69
C GLY A 199 1.54 0.99 -15.22
N ILE A 200 1.56 -0.15 -14.52
CA ILE A 200 2.78 -0.84 -14.11
C ILE A 200 3.07 -1.96 -15.11
N ASP A 201 4.29 -1.96 -15.63
CA ASP A 201 4.77 -3.00 -16.53
C ASP A 201 5.05 -4.29 -15.76
N SER A 202 4.33 -5.36 -16.09
CA SER A 202 4.43 -6.66 -15.41
C SER A 202 5.78 -7.35 -15.67
N ILE A 203 6.44 -7.10 -16.80
CA ILE A 203 7.76 -7.67 -17.10
C ILE A 203 8.80 -7.01 -16.18
N LYS A 204 8.78 -5.68 -16.07
CA LYS A 204 9.66 -4.96 -15.16
C LYS A 204 9.40 -5.34 -13.70
N MET A 205 8.13 -5.52 -13.33
CA MET A 205 7.79 -5.93 -11.96
C MET A 205 8.27 -7.36 -11.67
N ARG A 206 8.26 -8.26 -12.67
CA ARG A 206 8.85 -9.60 -12.54
C ARG A 206 10.35 -9.54 -12.29
N HIS A 207 11.08 -8.77 -13.10
CA HIS A 207 12.52 -8.55 -12.88
C HIS A 207 12.79 -7.91 -11.50
N THR A 208 11.89 -7.04 -11.06
CA THR A 208 11.98 -6.42 -9.71
C THR A 208 11.77 -7.46 -8.61
N LEU A 209 10.78 -8.35 -8.77
CA LEU A 209 10.52 -9.46 -7.84
C LEU A 209 11.74 -10.40 -7.79
N ASP A 210 12.29 -10.78 -8.94
CA ASP A 210 13.50 -11.61 -9.01
C ASP A 210 14.68 -10.97 -8.29
N ALA A 211 14.90 -9.67 -8.51
CA ALA A 211 15.96 -8.93 -7.83
C ALA A 211 15.77 -8.87 -6.30
N VAL A 212 14.53 -8.69 -5.84
CA VAL A 212 14.18 -8.74 -4.41
C VAL A 212 14.46 -10.13 -3.84
N MET A 213 13.96 -11.18 -4.49
CA MET A 213 14.12 -12.57 -4.01
C MET A 213 15.59 -13.00 -3.89
N HIS A 214 16.48 -12.44 -4.73
CA HIS A 214 17.91 -12.80 -4.73
C HIS A 214 18.78 -11.93 -3.83
N ASN A 215 18.43 -10.65 -3.64
CA ASN A 215 19.36 -9.69 -3.02
C ASN A 215 18.88 -9.14 -1.68
N TRP A 216 17.63 -9.41 -1.25
CA TRP A 216 17.07 -8.78 -0.06
C TRP A 216 17.73 -9.26 1.22
N HIS A 217 18.02 -8.35 2.12
CA HIS A 217 18.52 -8.62 3.46
C HIS A 217 17.36 -9.01 4.38
N TRP A 218 17.00 -10.28 4.38
CA TRP A 218 15.79 -10.80 5.05
C TRP A 218 15.74 -10.54 6.55
N GLU A 219 16.88 -10.40 7.21
CA GLU A 219 16.98 -10.04 8.62
C GLU A 219 16.47 -8.63 8.92
N THR A 220 16.41 -7.76 7.91
CA THR A 220 15.91 -6.38 8.04
C THR A 220 14.41 -6.25 7.83
N THR A 221 13.75 -7.28 7.30
CA THR A 221 12.34 -7.27 6.93
C THR A 221 11.41 -7.26 8.14
N TRP A 222 10.12 -7.17 7.85
CA TRP A 222 9.03 -7.23 8.82
C TRP A 222 8.05 -8.34 8.46
N GLY A 223 7.38 -8.92 9.44
CA GLY A 223 6.54 -10.10 9.24
C GLY A 223 5.44 -9.96 8.19
N TRP A 224 5.02 -8.76 7.83
CA TRP A 224 4.02 -8.55 6.79
C TRP A 224 4.57 -8.49 5.36
N ASP A 225 5.87 -8.40 5.18
CA ASP A 225 6.50 -8.31 3.87
C ASP A 225 6.30 -9.59 3.06
N TYR A 226 6.36 -10.74 3.70
CA TYR A 226 6.25 -12.05 3.03
C TYR A 226 4.90 -12.25 2.34
N GLY A 227 3.81 -11.81 2.97
CA GLY A 227 2.50 -11.82 2.34
C GLY A 227 2.40 -10.83 1.17
N MET A 228 3.00 -9.64 1.29
CA MET A 228 3.07 -8.68 0.19
C MET A 228 3.84 -9.23 -1.02
N ILE A 229 4.99 -9.86 -0.80
CA ILE A 229 5.78 -10.52 -1.86
C ILE A 229 4.94 -11.63 -2.50
N ALA A 230 4.28 -12.46 -1.70
CA ALA A 230 3.44 -13.55 -2.20
C ALA A 230 2.27 -13.05 -3.06
N MET A 231 1.61 -11.97 -2.66
CA MET A 231 0.54 -11.34 -3.45
C MET A 231 1.07 -10.79 -4.78
N THR A 232 2.26 -10.19 -4.77
CA THR A 232 2.93 -9.72 -6.00
C THR A 232 3.23 -10.87 -6.95
N ALA A 233 3.87 -11.94 -6.44
CA ALA A 233 4.19 -13.13 -7.22
C ALA A 233 2.93 -13.80 -7.80
N ALA A 234 1.87 -13.93 -6.98
CA ALA A 234 0.60 -14.51 -7.42
C ALA A 234 -0.01 -13.70 -8.59
N ARG A 235 -0.04 -12.36 -8.49
CA ARG A 235 -0.55 -11.48 -9.56
C ARG A 235 0.30 -11.55 -10.83
N LEU A 236 1.60 -11.84 -10.71
CA LEU A 236 2.50 -12.06 -11.84
C LEU A 236 2.34 -13.44 -12.47
N GLY A 237 1.53 -14.33 -11.88
CA GLY A 237 1.33 -15.69 -12.36
C GLY A 237 2.46 -16.65 -11.95
N GLU A 238 3.13 -16.38 -10.83
CA GLU A 238 4.25 -17.15 -10.27
C GLU A 238 3.87 -17.78 -8.92
N PRO A 239 2.98 -18.78 -8.91
CA PRO A 239 2.47 -19.35 -7.67
C PRO A 239 3.55 -20.10 -6.86
N GLU A 240 4.58 -20.65 -7.49
CA GLU A 240 5.72 -21.26 -6.80
C GLU A 240 6.49 -20.21 -6.01
N THR A 241 6.81 -19.07 -6.61
CA THR A 241 7.47 -17.93 -5.96
C THR A 241 6.58 -17.35 -4.85
N ALA A 242 5.26 -17.32 -5.04
CA ALA A 242 4.34 -16.88 -4.00
C ALA A 242 4.40 -17.77 -2.75
N LEU A 243 4.42 -19.09 -2.92
CA LEU A 243 4.60 -20.03 -1.81
C LEU A 243 5.99 -19.92 -1.19
N GLN A 244 7.02 -19.81 -2.00
CA GLN A 244 8.39 -19.63 -1.52
C GLN A 244 8.48 -18.40 -0.62
N ALA A 245 7.87 -17.28 -1.01
CA ALA A 245 7.85 -16.07 -0.19
C ALA A 245 7.20 -16.30 1.18
N LEU A 246 6.04 -16.97 1.24
CA LEU A 246 5.38 -17.30 2.52
C LEU A 246 6.17 -18.26 3.39
N LEU A 247 7.08 -19.06 2.81
CA LEU A 247 7.86 -20.09 3.48
C LEU A 247 9.33 -19.70 3.69
N ILE A 248 9.73 -18.47 3.41
CA ILE A 248 11.10 -18.01 3.69
C ILE A 248 11.42 -18.26 5.17
N ASP A 249 12.48 -19.01 5.42
CA ASP A 249 12.94 -19.37 6.77
C ASP A 249 13.79 -18.22 7.35
N THR A 250 13.11 -17.36 8.09
CA THR A 250 13.75 -16.25 8.82
C THR A 250 12.99 -15.97 10.11
N GLN A 251 13.69 -15.38 11.09
CA GLN A 251 13.06 -14.99 12.35
C GLN A 251 11.84 -14.11 12.14
N LYS A 252 11.89 -13.19 11.18
CA LYS A 252 10.80 -12.24 10.90
C LYS A 252 9.53 -12.91 10.37
N ASN A 253 9.67 -14.08 9.77
CA ASN A 253 8.57 -14.90 9.25
C ASN A 253 8.20 -16.06 10.18
N THR A 254 8.55 -15.98 11.46
CA THR A 254 8.25 -17.01 12.43
C THR A 254 6.86 -16.81 13.04
N TYR A 255 6.11 -17.91 13.18
CA TYR A 255 4.81 -17.95 13.85
C TYR A 255 4.92 -18.89 15.07
N LEU A 256 4.55 -18.36 16.23
CA LEU A 256 4.56 -19.12 17.49
C LEU A 256 3.42 -20.17 17.51
N PRO A 257 3.46 -21.16 18.45
CA PRO A 257 2.40 -22.16 18.55
C PRO A 257 0.99 -21.60 18.78
N ASN A 258 0.89 -20.39 19.33
CA ASN A 258 -0.38 -19.66 19.48
C ASN A 258 -0.81 -18.92 18.20
N GLY A 259 -0.09 -19.06 17.10
CA GLY A 259 -0.38 -18.47 15.81
C GLY A 259 0.12 -17.03 15.60
N HIS A 260 0.70 -16.39 16.61
CA HIS A 260 1.18 -15.00 16.46
C HIS A 260 2.49 -14.91 15.68
N ASN A 261 2.57 -13.95 14.76
CA ASN A 261 3.83 -13.60 14.14
C ASN A 261 4.79 -12.99 15.16
N PHE A 262 6.04 -13.44 15.14
CA PHE A 262 7.07 -13.14 16.11
C PHE A 262 8.17 -12.28 15.48
N GLN A 263 8.04 -10.96 15.56
CA GLN A 263 8.96 -10.03 14.91
C GLN A 263 10.33 -9.94 15.58
N THR A 264 10.36 -9.75 16.90
CA THR A 264 11.60 -9.71 17.69
C THR A 264 11.40 -10.29 19.09
N PRO A 265 12.43 -10.94 19.69
CA PRO A 265 12.32 -11.52 21.03
C PRO A 265 12.04 -10.48 22.11
N ASP A 266 12.65 -9.31 22.01
CA ASP A 266 12.74 -8.36 23.11
C ASP A 266 11.51 -7.47 23.27
N ARG A 267 10.87 -7.07 22.16
CA ARG A 267 9.81 -6.04 22.19
C ARG A 267 8.61 -6.29 21.30
N LEU A 268 8.70 -7.12 20.27
CA LEU A 268 7.60 -7.39 19.32
C LEU A 268 7.35 -8.89 19.16
N ARG A 269 6.98 -9.53 20.26
CA ARG A 269 6.61 -10.95 20.29
C ARG A 269 5.22 -11.24 19.73
N LEU A 270 4.43 -10.20 19.52
CA LEU A 270 3.12 -10.20 18.89
C LEU A 270 3.11 -9.11 17.83
N TYR A 271 3.18 -9.51 16.55
CA TYR A 271 3.18 -8.59 15.42
C TYR A 271 2.01 -8.88 14.49
N LEU A 272 0.83 -8.36 14.82
CA LEU A 272 -0.43 -8.61 14.10
C LEU A 272 -0.39 -8.21 12.60
N PRO A 273 0.36 -7.19 12.15
CA PRO A 273 0.50 -6.94 10.71
C PRO A 273 1.02 -8.15 9.93
N GLY A 274 1.93 -8.94 10.50
CA GLY A 274 2.39 -10.20 9.88
C GLY A 274 1.26 -11.20 9.73
N ASN A 275 0.45 -11.39 10.77
CA ASN A 275 -0.74 -12.25 10.71
C ASN A 275 -1.75 -11.77 9.65
N GLY A 276 -2.02 -10.46 9.63
CA GLY A 276 -2.95 -9.87 8.66
C GLY A 276 -2.49 -10.09 7.23
N SER A 277 -1.21 -9.85 6.95
CA SER A 277 -0.63 -10.03 5.63
C SER A 277 -0.65 -11.49 5.16
N LEU A 278 -0.26 -12.44 6.02
CA LEU A 278 -0.32 -13.87 5.72
C LEU A 278 -1.74 -14.30 5.35
N LEU A 279 -2.73 -13.95 6.17
CA LEU A 279 -4.12 -14.32 5.94
C LEU A 279 -4.68 -13.68 4.66
N THR A 280 -4.35 -12.41 4.41
CA THR A 280 -4.75 -11.69 3.19
C THR A 280 -4.13 -12.31 1.94
N ALA A 281 -2.83 -12.65 1.98
CA ALA A 281 -2.15 -13.31 0.87
C ALA A 281 -2.77 -14.67 0.55
N ILE A 282 -3.01 -15.52 1.56
CA ILE A 282 -3.65 -16.82 1.37
C ILE A 282 -5.07 -16.67 0.81
N ALA A 283 -5.87 -15.74 1.34
CA ALA A 283 -7.21 -15.46 0.83
C ALA A 283 -7.16 -15.05 -0.65
N MET A 284 -6.30 -14.10 -1.01
CA MET A 284 -6.13 -13.66 -2.40
C MET A 284 -5.64 -14.81 -3.32
N MET A 285 -4.68 -15.60 -2.87
CA MET A 285 -4.18 -16.76 -3.62
C MET A 285 -5.26 -17.82 -3.85
N CYS A 286 -6.24 -17.93 -2.95
CA CYS A 286 -7.40 -18.82 -3.09
C CYS A 286 -8.48 -18.23 -4.01
N CYS A 287 -8.99 -17.05 -3.70
CA CYS A 287 -10.17 -16.48 -4.38
C CYS A 287 -9.82 -15.63 -5.61
N GLY A 288 -8.54 -15.25 -5.77
CA GLY A 288 -8.07 -14.41 -6.87
C GLY A 288 -8.34 -12.92 -6.65
N TRP A 289 -8.18 -12.16 -7.71
CA TRP A 289 -8.30 -10.70 -7.76
C TRP A 289 -9.06 -10.26 -9.00
N ASP A 290 -9.45 -8.99 -9.06
CA ASP A 290 -10.12 -8.44 -10.23
C ASP A 290 -9.22 -8.55 -11.47
N GLY A 291 -9.78 -9.04 -12.56
CA GLY A 291 -9.04 -9.31 -13.80
C GLY A 291 -8.29 -10.66 -13.84
N CYS A 292 -8.25 -11.42 -12.73
CA CYS A 292 -7.67 -12.75 -12.75
C CYS A 292 -8.49 -13.70 -13.63
N GLN A 293 -7.82 -14.32 -14.61
CA GLN A 293 -8.46 -15.24 -15.56
C GLN A 293 -8.60 -16.67 -15.02
N GLN A 294 -7.84 -17.04 -14.01
CA GLN A 294 -7.91 -18.38 -13.42
C GLN A 294 -9.11 -18.46 -12.46
N PRO A 295 -9.98 -19.47 -12.61
CA PRO A 295 -11.23 -19.51 -11.86
C PRO A 295 -11.06 -19.99 -10.40
N LEU A 296 -10.05 -20.77 -10.10
CA LEU A 296 -9.88 -21.44 -8.81
C LEU A 296 -8.42 -21.45 -8.36
N ASN A 297 -8.17 -20.99 -7.14
CA ASN A 297 -6.87 -20.99 -6.47
C ASN A 297 -5.72 -20.49 -7.36
N PRO A 298 -5.83 -19.27 -7.95
CA PRO A 298 -4.87 -18.79 -8.95
C PRO A 298 -3.46 -18.59 -8.40
N GLY A 299 -3.31 -18.33 -7.10
CA GLY A 299 -2.02 -18.15 -6.45
C GLY A 299 -1.34 -19.43 -5.98
N PHE A 300 -1.93 -20.62 -6.23
CA PHE A 300 -1.33 -21.91 -5.84
C PHE A 300 -0.87 -22.72 -7.05
N PRO A 301 0.29 -23.42 -6.95
CA PRO A 301 0.79 -24.28 -8.02
C PRO A 301 -0.19 -25.40 -8.38
N LYS A 302 -0.29 -25.72 -9.68
CA LYS A 302 -1.17 -26.79 -10.22
C LYS A 302 -0.45 -28.12 -10.34
N ASN A 303 0.50 -28.41 -9.46
CA ASN A 303 1.36 -29.60 -9.46
C ASN A 303 0.78 -30.80 -8.68
N GLY A 304 -0.47 -30.72 -8.23
CA GLY A 304 -1.16 -31.78 -7.48
C GLY A 304 -0.77 -31.90 -6.00
N LYS A 305 0.18 -31.08 -5.52
CA LYS A 305 0.64 -31.11 -4.13
C LYS A 305 -0.22 -30.25 -3.18
N TRP A 306 -1.09 -29.40 -3.73
CA TRP A 306 -1.89 -28.44 -2.96
C TRP A 306 -3.38 -28.70 -3.17
N ASN A 307 -4.10 -28.91 -2.06
CA ASN A 307 -5.55 -29.05 -2.06
C ASN A 307 -6.15 -27.92 -1.20
N MET A 308 -6.58 -26.86 -1.85
CA MET A 308 -7.11 -25.67 -1.19
C MET A 308 -8.63 -25.73 -1.10
N ARG A 309 -9.17 -25.49 0.10
CA ARG A 309 -10.60 -25.31 0.35
C ARG A 309 -10.81 -24.00 1.09
N TRP A 310 -11.76 -23.22 0.65
CA TRP A 310 -12.11 -21.95 1.24
C TRP A 310 -13.59 -21.63 1.00
N GLU A 311 -14.16 -20.78 1.83
CA GLU A 311 -15.51 -20.26 1.70
C GLU A 311 -15.59 -18.84 2.26
N GLY A 312 -16.59 -18.06 1.82
CA GLY A 312 -16.86 -16.72 2.33
C GLY A 312 -15.87 -15.64 1.87
N PHE A 313 -14.92 -15.94 0.98
CA PHE A 313 -14.02 -14.96 0.40
C PHE A 313 -14.56 -14.44 -0.94
N ASN A 314 -14.34 -13.15 -1.18
CA ASN A 314 -14.55 -12.52 -2.47
C ASN A 314 -13.19 -12.21 -3.12
N ARG A 315 -13.21 -12.03 -4.45
CA ARG A 315 -12.02 -11.57 -5.17
C ARG A 315 -11.58 -10.22 -4.62
N MET A 316 -10.28 -10.08 -4.40
CA MET A 316 -9.68 -8.80 -4.05
C MET A 316 -9.67 -7.84 -5.24
N GLN A 317 -9.55 -6.54 -4.96
CA GLN A 317 -9.32 -5.56 -6.02
C GLN A 317 -8.05 -5.87 -6.81
#